data_f60f6a5475d53b896ae0314cfeb1df49
#
_entry.id   f60f6a5475d53b896ae0314cfeb1df49
#
_cell.length_a   1.000
_cell.length_b   1.000
_cell.length_c   1.000
_cell.angle_alpha   90.00
_cell.angle_beta   90.00
_cell.angle_gamma   90.00
#
_symmetry.space_group_name_H-M   'P 1'
#
loop_
_entity.id
_entity.type
_entity.pdbx_description
1 polymer ?
#
loop_
_entity_poly.entity_id
_entity_poly.type
_entity_poly.pdbx_seq_one_letter_code
_entity_poly.pdbx_strand_id
1 'polypeptide(L)'
;LIGFDTCLMATVDTAASIEPYGHYFVASQEVEPGNGWQYTLWLNALAENTSQSAVQLGKSICDAYYRGCEDEETEQTATLSLIDLSKISPMIKAWNIFGMYALMQASENDSFYATIGRAATRSENFSNSKSSGYSNMVDMGDFISKVSDASKERHPAAGKMQQYLKEAVLYQVSGPAHQASGLSCYYPFDSDEDSYAMMVENGLVNSFILTYGLQHGFIDGNTANSMLEAITSEGDDSSSSELSSTSQPESHVSSEPSESDSSEKPEHSSSGGAVDFIANTVNHSVNTALQSLLNEKPGKDQDPISFIQGLVENNVTLISESIAPMQKMDISSLEDTKVEVVTKDDGTPALEMTLDDKSLKYIDSVRFYLATLNDKNDVTVFGDDIDMFQDWDNGIFRDNFNGNWPTLDGHLVYLETTADLENYNYYSIPVILNGVRSVIEALYDFKQSKYVVLGARRITSAGMPDKNLIKLKPGDRITTLMQKMADSEDDTSEVETDSFTLSSNWSFEDSALPDGTYAYMFSMSDIQGNEALSDVSFIKIKDGQMTYGEP
;
A
#
# COMPACT_ATOMS: atom_id res chain seq x y z
N LEU A 1 -15.96 -11.91 24.25
CA LEU A 1 -16.00 -11.56 22.84
C LEU A 1 -16.23 -10.06 22.72
N ILE A 2 -15.37 -9.37 21.97
CA ILE A 2 -15.49 -7.97 21.58
C ILE A 2 -15.73 -7.94 20.09
N GLY A 3 -16.58 -7.03 19.60
CA GLY A 3 -16.85 -6.92 18.18
C GLY A 3 -17.03 -5.47 17.77
N PHE A 4 -16.56 -5.13 16.58
CA PHE A 4 -16.72 -3.82 15.97
C PHE A 4 -17.51 -3.98 14.66
N ASP A 5 -18.75 -3.50 14.65
CA ASP A 5 -19.60 -3.34 13.46
C ASP A 5 -19.20 -2.02 12.79
N THR A 6 -17.97 -1.99 12.28
CA THR A 6 -17.38 -0.81 11.63
C THR A 6 -16.16 -1.20 10.78
N CYS A 7 -15.86 -0.35 9.80
CA CYS A 7 -14.82 -0.54 8.78
C CYS A 7 -13.41 -0.66 9.37
N LEU A 8 -12.54 -1.42 8.72
CA LEU A 8 -11.08 -1.39 8.88
C LEU A 8 -10.55 -1.70 10.29
N MET A 9 -11.34 -2.36 11.15
CA MET A 9 -10.96 -2.60 12.54
C MET A 9 -10.21 -3.92 12.75
N ALA A 10 -10.18 -4.85 11.77
CA ALA A 10 -9.42 -6.09 11.90
C ALA A 10 -7.93 -5.85 11.63
N THR A 11 -7.30 -5.00 12.44
CA THR A 11 -5.87 -4.72 12.38
C THR A 11 -5.14 -5.35 13.55
N VAL A 12 -3.85 -5.65 13.38
CA VAL A 12 -3.00 -6.15 14.45
C VAL A 12 -2.91 -5.14 15.60
N ASP A 13 -2.92 -3.84 15.30
CA ASP A 13 -2.82 -2.76 16.29
C ASP A 13 -4.11 -2.66 17.12
N THR A 14 -5.29 -2.74 16.48
CA THR A 14 -6.56 -2.82 17.19
C THR A 14 -6.63 -4.06 18.08
N ALA A 15 -6.24 -5.23 17.54
CA ALA A 15 -6.23 -6.47 18.29
C ALA A 15 -5.32 -6.40 19.53
N ALA A 16 -4.13 -5.80 19.39
CA ALA A 16 -3.21 -5.54 20.52
C ALA A 16 -3.84 -4.63 21.58
N SER A 17 -4.47 -3.54 21.14
CA SER A 17 -5.08 -2.57 22.06
C SER A 17 -6.22 -3.15 22.89
N ILE A 18 -6.95 -4.14 22.37
CA ILE A 18 -8.09 -4.76 23.05
C ILE A 18 -7.76 -6.11 23.71
N GLU A 19 -6.58 -6.69 23.46
CA GLU A 19 -6.15 -7.96 24.06
C GLU A 19 -6.37 -8.02 25.59
N PRO A 20 -6.04 -6.96 26.38
CA PRO A 20 -6.24 -7.01 27.82
C PRO A 20 -7.70 -7.08 28.29
N TYR A 21 -8.65 -6.77 27.39
CA TYR A 21 -10.07 -6.61 27.74
C TYR A 21 -10.96 -7.75 27.24
N GLY A 22 -10.44 -8.67 26.42
CA GLY A 22 -11.24 -9.76 25.87
C GLY A 22 -10.44 -10.99 25.50
N HIS A 23 -11.16 -12.08 25.18
CA HIS A 23 -10.52 -13.31 24.68
C HIS A 23 -10.63 -13.47 23.18
N TYR A 24 -11.67 -12.90 22.59
CA TYR A 24 -11.96 -13.03 21.17
C TYR A 24 -12.42 -11.70 20.61
N PHE A 25 -12.09 -11.47 19.35
CA PHE A 25 -12.35 -10.25 18.62
C PHE A 25 -13.00 -10.56 17.27
N VAL A 26 -14.03 -9.78 16.90
CA VAL A 26 -14.67 -9.87 15.58
C VAL A 26 -14.64 -8.51 14.92
N ALA A 27 -14.05 -8.42 13.73
CA ALA A 27 -13.94 -7.19 12.96
C ALA A 27 -13.65 -7.45 11.48
N SER A 28 -13.82 -6.41 10.65
CA SER A 28 -13.57 -6.40 9.22
C SER A 28 -12.21 -5.78 8.88
N GLN A 29 -11.51 -6.37 7.88
CA GLN A 29 -10.33 -5.75 7.26
C GLN A 29 -10.72 -4.66 6.26
N GLU A 30 -11.85 -4.83 5.54
CA GLU A 30 -12.34 -3.91 4.53
C GLU A 30 -13.41 -2.96 5.10
N VAL A 31 -13.79 -1.98 4.29
CA VAL A 31 -14.96 -1.12 4.55
C VAL A 31 -16.22 -1.99 4.57
N GLU A 32 -16.86 -2.09 5.73
CA GLU A 32 -18.10 -2.83 5.86
C GLU A 32 -19.22 -2.20 5.03
N PRO A 33 -19.99 -2.99 4.27
CA PRO A 33 -21.19 -2.50 3.61
C PRO A 33 -22.18 -1.87 4.59
N GLY A 34 -22.95 -0.88 4.11
CA GLY A 34 -23.86 -0.07 4.93
C GLY A 34 -24.98 -0.83 5.62
N ASN A 35 -25.26 -2.08 5.22
CA ASN A 35 -26.20 -2.99 5.89
C ASN A 35 -25.71 -3.41 7.29
N GLY A 36 -24.41 -3.30 7.56
CA GLY A 36 -23.81 -3.71 8.84
C GLY A 36 -24.06 -5.19 9.18
N TRP A 37 -23.90 -5.55 10.45
CA TRP A 37 -24.09 -6.92 10.89
C TRP A 37 -25.56 -7.32 10.93
N GLN A 38 -25.88 -8.55 10.53
CA GLN A 38 -27.23 -9.07 10.51
C GLN A 38 -27.67 -9.53 11.92
N TYR A 39 -27.98 -8.56 12.78
CA TYR A 39 -28.27 -8.76 14.21
C TYR A 39 -29.40 -9.76 14.47
N THR A 40 -30.44 -9.75 13.62
CA THR A 40 -31.58 -10.67 13.80
C THR A 40 -31.14 -12.13 13.73
N LEU A 41 -30.25 -12.47 12.81
CA LEU A 41 -29.83 -13.87 12.61
C LEU A 41 -29.00 -14.38 13.79
N TRP A 42 -27.93 -13.69 14.15
CA TRP A 42 -27.03 -14.19 15.20
C TRP A 42 -27.59 -14.03 16.61
N LEU A 43 -28.44 -13.01 16.88
CA LEU A 43 -29.14 -12.88 18.17
C LEU A 43 -30.18 -13.99 18.36
N ASN A 44 -30.91 -14.37 17.32
CA ASN A 44 -31.81 -15.51 17.37
C ASN A 44 -31.04 -16.81 17.65
N ALA A 45 -29.92 -17.03 16.96
CA ALA A 45 -29.06 -18.19 17.22
C ALA A 45 -28.54 -18.20 18.67
N LEU A 46 -28.17 -17.06 19.23
CA LEU A 46 -27.79 -16.92 20.63
C LEU A 46 -28.96 -17.19 21.58
N ALA A 47 -30.17 -16.72 21.28
CA ALA A 47 -31.36 -16.94 22.09
C ALA A 47 -31.77 -18.42 22.11
N GLU A 48 -31.60 -19.14 21.00
CA GLU A 48 -31.87 -20.59 20.91
C GLU A 48 -30.86 -21.43 21.71
N ASN A 49 -29.59 -20.96 21.78
CA ASN A 49 -28.53 -21.66 22.53
C ASN A 49 -27.65 -20.65 23.29
N THR A 50 -28.10 -20.22 24.47
CA THR A 50 -27.37 -19.27 25.34
C THR A 50 -26.12 -19.89 25.98
N SER A 51 -25.90 -21.20 25.85
CA SER A 51 -24.70 -21.88 26.36
C SER A 51 -23.61 -22.12 25.31
N GLN A 52 -23.79 -21.61 24.08
CA GLN A 52 -22.76 -21.71 23.07
C GLN A 52 -21.48 -20.99 23.50
N SER A 53 -20.31 -21.46 23.04
CA SER A 53 -19.04 -20.83 23.33
C SER A 53 -18.90 -19.49 22.61
N ALA A 54 -18.04 -18.61 23.12
CA ALA A 54 -17.73 -17.34 22.46
C ALA A 54 -17.20 -17.54 21.02
N VAL A 55 -16.47 -18.62 20.76
CA VAL A 55 -16.01 -18.99 19.40
C VAL A 55 -17.19 -19.34 18.49
N GLN A 56 -18.15 -20.12 18.99
CA GLN A 56 -19.35 -20.45 18.21
C GLN A 56 -20.19 -19.20 17.92
N LEU A 57 -20.32 -18.30 18.90
CA LEU A 57 -21.01 -17.02 18.71
C LEU A 57 -20.29 -16.15 17.68
N GLY A 58 -18.95 -16.02 17.75
CA GLY A 58 -18.17 -15.25 16.77
C GLY A 58 -18.33 -15.79 15.35
N LYS A 59 -18.30 -17.11 15.16
CA LYS A 59 -18.59 -17.72 13.86
C LYS A 59 -20.01 -17.41 13.38
N SER A 60 -21.00 -17.50 14.25
CA SER A 60 -22.39 -17.16 13.90
C SER A 60 -22.55 -15.70 13.51
N ILE A 61 -21.76 -14.79 14.09
CA ILE A 61 -21.73 -13.37 13.70
C ILE A 61 -21.15 -13.23 12.29
N CYS A 62 -20.00 -13.86 12.02
CA CYS A 62 -19.37 -13.81 10.68
C CYS A 62 -20.31 -14.38 9.60
N ASP A 63 -20.91 -15.54 9.84
CA ASP A 63 -21.85 -16.18 8.90
C ASP A 63 -23.11 -15.34 8.67
N ALA A 64 -23.66 -14.74 9.74
CA ALA A 64 -24.84 -13.88 9.65
C ALA A 64 -24.54 -12.59 8.89
N TYR A 65 -23.39 -11.98 9.13
CA TYR A 65 -22.92 -10.80 8.38
C TYR A 65 -22.80 -11.11 6.89
N TYR A 66 -22.06 -12.16 6.54
CA TYR A 66 -21.84 -12.52 5.14
C TYR A 66 -23.16 -12.82 4.42
N ARG A 67 -24.05 -13.54 5.07
CA ARG A 67 -25.39 -13.78 4.53
C ARG A 67 -26.20 -12.49 4.35
N GLY A 68 -26.09 -11.54 5.28
CA GLY A 68 -26.70 -10.22 5.13
C GLY A 68 -26.14 -9.46 3.94
N CYS A 69 -24.84 -9.60 3.67
CA CYS A 69 -24.22 -9.04 2.47
C CYS A 69 -24.72 -9.72 1.18
N GLU A 70 -24.89 -11.05 1.18
CA GLU A 70 -25.50 -11.78 0.04
C GLU A 70 -26.93 -11.32 -0.24
N ASP A 71 -27.75 -11.15 0.82
CA ASP A 71 -29.13 -10.70 0.69
C ASP A 71 -29.24 -9.27 0.09
N GLU A 72 -28.24 -8.42 0.30
CA GLU A 72 -28.14 -7.03 -0.21
C GLU A 72 -27.20 -6.90 -1.42
N GLU A 73 -26.68 -8.02 -1.95
CA GLU A 73 -25.74 -8.08 -3.09
C GLU A 73 -24.48 -7.24 -2.86
N THR A 74 -23.93 -7.25 -1.65
CA THR A 74 -22.69 -6.54 -1.25
C THR A 74 -21.59 -7.48 -0.78
N GLU A 75 -21.75 -8.79 -0.97
CA GLU A 75 -20.84 -9.83 -0.52
C GLU A 75 -19.48 -9.80 -1.19
N GLN A 76 -19.37 -9.16 -2.37
CA GLN A 76 -18.15 -9.19 -3.19
C GLN A 76 -16.91 -8.71 -2.41
N THR A 77 -17.05 -7.63 -1.65
CA THR A 77 -15.97 -7.00 -0.88
C THR A 77 -16.10 -7.21 0.63
N ALA A 78 -17.07 -7.99 1.07
CA ALA A 78 -17.30 -8.22 2.50
C ALA A 78 -16.16 -9.04 3.12
N THR A 79 -15.61 -8.59 4.24
CA THR A 79 -14.68 -9.37 5.07
C THR A 79 -15.12 -9.31 6.52
N LEU A 80 -15.02 -10.40 7.27
CA LEU A 80 -15.18 -10.40 8.72
C LEU A 80 -14.41 -11.55 9.34
N SER A 81 -13.63 -11.28 10.38
CA SER A 81 -12.72 -12.25 11.00
C SER A 81 -13.00 -12.42 12.48
N LEU A 82 -12.92 -13.65 12.96
CA LEU A 82 -12.91 -14.01 14.39
C LEU A 82 -11.48 -14.31 14.81
N ILE A 83 -10.97 -13.54 15.74
CA ILE A 83 -9.57 -13.52 16.18
C ILE A 83 -9.48 -13.98 17.63
N ASP A 84 -8.51 -14.84 17.94
CA ASP A 84 -8.12 -15.24 19.30
C ASP A 84 -7.10 -14.23 19.84
N LEU A 85 -7.53 -13.36 20.73
CA LEU A 85 -6.69 -12.33 21.32
C LEU A 85 -5.51 -12.90 22.12
N SER A 86 -5.62 -14.12 22.68
CA SER A 86 -4.50 -14.75 23.39
C SER A 86 -3.30 -15.10 22.49
N LYS A 87 -3.47 -15.00 21.17
CA LYS A 87 -2.43 -15.24 20.16
C LYS A 87 -1.75 -13.96 19.65
N ILE A 88 -2.27 -12.80 20.03
CA ILE A 88 -1.81 -11.52 19.48
C ILE A 88 -0.43 -11.14 20.00
N SER A 89 -0.18 -11.13 21.30
CA SER A 89 1.15 -10.79 21.83
C SER A 89 2.27 -11.69 21.28
N PRO A 90 2.12 -13.03 21.24
CA PRO A 90 3.13 -13.90 20.59
C PRO A 90 3.30 -13.60 19.10
N MET A 91 2.21 -13.28 18.39
CA MET A 91 2.24 -12.95 16.98
C MET A 91 2.96 -11.62 16.73
N ILE A 92 2.70 -10.57 17.51
CA ILE A 92 3.38 -9.27 17.43
C ILE A 92 4.88 -9.44 17.67
N LYS A 93 5.27 -10.22 18.67
CA LYS A 93 6.69 -10.52 18.90
C LYS A 93 7.34 -11.16 17.68
N ALA A 94 6.67 -12.14 17.08
CA ALA A 94 7.14 -12.78 15.85
C ALA A 94 7.16 -11.81 14.65
N TRP A 95 6.18 -10.91 14.56
CA TRP A 95 6.10 -9.86 13.55
C TRP A 95 7.27 -8.88 13.65
N ASN A 96 7.59 -8.41 14.85
CA ASN A 96 8.75 -7.56 15.07
C ASN A 96 10.06 -8.24 14.68
N ILE A 97 10.25 -9.51 15.05
CA ILE A 97 11.44 -10.29 14.68
C ILE A 97 11.52 -10.50 13.17
N PHE A 98 10.38 -10.75 12.51
CA PHE A 98 10.30 -10.83 11.06
C PHE A 98 10.70 -9.51 10.40
N GLY A 99 10.14 -8.38 10.84
CA GLY A 99 10.47 -7.05 10.32
C GLY A 99 11.92 -6.64 10.61
N MET A 100 12.49 -7.03 11.75
CA MET A 100 13.90 -6.78 12.07
C MET A 100 14.86 -7.48 11.12
N TYR A 101 14.57 -8.70 10.73
CA TYR A 101 15.38 -9.40 9.73
C TYR A 101 15.30 -8.69 8.36
N ALA A 102 14.13 -8.19 7.97
CA ALA A 102 13.97 -7.37 6.77
C ALA A 102 14.77 -6.06 6.86
N LEU A 103 14.77 -5.40 8.03
CA LEU A 103 15.60 -4.21 8.29
C LEU A 103 17.10 -4.51 8.21
N MET A 104 17.54 -5.64 8.74
CA MET A 104 18.94 -6.08 8.61
C MET A 104 19.34 -6.27 7.14
N GLN A 105 18.44 -6.85 6.31
CA GLN A 105 18.68 -6.97 4.87
C GLN A 105 18.75 -5.59 4.19
N ALA A 106 17.89 -4.65 4.57
CA ALA A 106 17.91 -3.28 4.05
C ALA A 106 19.19 -2.52 4.49
N SER A 107 19.67 -2.76 5.70
CA SER A 107 20.92 -2.16 6.20
C SER A 107 22.17 -2.72 5.51
N GLU A 108 22.15 -3.97 5.08
CA GLU A 108 23.22 -4.58 4.26
C GLU A 108 23.15 -4.13 2.80
N ASN A 109 21.94 -3.98 2.30
CA ASN A 109 21.68 -3.60 0.90
C ASN A 109 20.52 -2.60 0.84
N ASP A 110 20.83 -1.33 0.66
CA ASP A 110 19.88 -0.22 0.64
C ASP A 110 18.73 -0.39 -0.38
N SER A 111 18.96 -1.14 -1.47
CA SER A 111 17.90 -1.46 -2.43
C SER A 111 16.76 -2.30 -1.82
N PHE A 112 17.00 -2.93 -0.67
CA PHE A 112 15.95 -3.73 -0.01
C PHE A 112 14.88 -2.86 0.64
N TYR A 113 15.16 -1.58 0.93
CA TYR A 113 14.14 -0.62 1.32
C TYR A 113 13.04 -0.49 0.26
N ALA A 114 13.42 -0.22 -0.99
CA ALA A 114 12.45 -0.17 -2.09
C ALA A 114 11.76 -1.53 -2.33
N THR A 115 12.46 -2.63 -2.05
CA THR A 115 11.88 -3.98 -2.13
C THR A 115 10.76 -4.19 -1.10
N ILE A 116 10.91 -3.66 0.12
CA ILE A 116 9.85 -3.68 1.14
C ILE A 116 8.67 -2.80 0.70
N GLY A 117 8.94 -1.59 0.20
CA GLY A 117 7.92 -0.69 -0.37
C GLY A 117 7.12 -1.39 -1.49
N ARG A 118 7.82 -1.98 -2.47
CA ARG A 118 7.18 -2.78 -3.53
C ARG A 118 6.34 -3.95 -3.01
N ALA A 119 6.79 -4.61 -1.96
CA ALA A 119 6.03 -5.69 -1.34
C ALA A 119 4.72 -5.15 -0.73
N ALA A 120 4.75 -3.99 -0.10
CA ALA A 120 3.57 -3.34 0.46
C ALA A 120 2.60 -2.87 -0.64
N THR A 121 3.07 -2.11 -1.63
CA THR A 121 2.22 -1.57 -2.72
C THR A 121 1.58 -2.65 -3.58
N ARG A 122 2.19 -3.83 -3.68
CA ARG A 122 1.68 -4.99 -4.42
C ARG A 122 0.87 -5.95 -3.56
N SER A 123 0.82 -5.75 -2.24
CA SER A 123 0.01 -6.57 -1.36
C SER A 123 -1.46 -6.16 -1.44
N GLU A 124 -2.34 -7.12 -1.16
CA GLU A 124 -3.74 -6.81 -0.99
C GLU A 124 -3.89 -5.72 0.08
N ASN A 125 -4.63 -4.70 -0.24
CA ASN A 125 -4.84 -3.55 0.62
C ASN A 125 -6.34 -3.19 0.65
N PHE A 126 -6.72 -2.42 1.66
CA PHE A 126 -8.11 -2.16 1.95
C PHE A 126 -8.38 -0.65 1.92
N SER A 127 -9.31 -0.22 1.04
CA SER A 127 -9.71 1.19 0.93
C SER A 127 -8.55 2.16 0.66
N ASN A 128 -7.69 1.82 -0.31
CA ASN A 128 -6.56 2.68 -0.72
C ASN A 128 -6.72 3.11 -2.18
N SER A 129 -6.83 4.42 -2.42
CA SER A 129 -6.74 4.99 -3.76
C SER A 129 -6.37 6.47 -3.74
N LYS A 130 -5.73 6.98 -4.79
CA LYS A 130 -5.46 8.41 -4.96
C LYS A 130 -6.76 9.22 -5.01
N SER A 131 -7.80 8.65 -5.60
CA SER A 131 -9.09 9.33 -5.81
C SER A 131 -9.99 9.38 -4.56
N SER A 132 -9.78 8.48 -3.59
CA SER A 132 -10.60 8.36 -2.38
C SER A 132 -9.81 8.43 -1.06
N GLY A 133 -8.49 8.62 -1.13
CA GLY A 133 -7.61 8.64 0.03
C GLY A 133 -7.10 7.25 0.42
N TYR A 134 -6.15 7.21 1.36
CA TYR A 134 -5.47 5.99 1.79
C TYR A 134 -5.85 5.62 3.22
N SER A 135 -6.26 4.38 3.44
CA SER A 135 -6.42 3.81 4.78
C SER A 135 -5.08 3.35 5.35
N ASN A 136 -4.08 3.13 4.49
CA ASN A 136 -2.77 2.58 4.82
C ASN A 136 -2.83 1.15 5.44
N MET A 137 -3.90 0.41 5.16
CA MET A 137 -4.09 -0.95 5.66
C MET A 137 -3.74 -1.98 4.58
N VAL A 138 -2.82 -2.87 4.92
CA VAL A 138 -2.30 -3.93 4.05
C VAL A 138 -2.62 -5.29 4.65
N ASP A 139 -2.97 -6.27 3.83
CA ASP A 139 -3.16 -7.65 4.29
C ASP A 139 -1.85 -8.22 4.83
N MET A 140 -1.86 -8.60 6.10
CA MET A 140 -0.66 -9.07 6.78
C MET A 140 -0.09 -10.36 6.18
N GLY A 141 -0.96 -11.28 5.79
CA GLY A 141 -0.55 -12.57 5.22
C GLY A 141 0.08 -12.43 3.84
N ASP A 142 -0.49 -11.58 3.00
CA ASP A 142 0.04 -11.31 1.66
C ASP A 142 1.36 -10.52 1.73
N PHE A 143 1.44 -9.51 2.59
CA PHE A 143 2.66 -8.75 2.81
C PHE A 143 3.83 -9.63 3.31
N ILE A 144 3.59 -10.53 4.28
CA ILE A 144 4.58 -11.52 4.72
C ILE A 144 5.09 -12.35 3.54
N SER A 145 4.20 -12.81 2.68
CA SER A 145 4.56 -13.62 1.52
C SER A 145 5.42 -12.83 0.54
N LYS A 146 5.02 -11.60 0.21
CA LYS A 146 5.72 -10.75 -0.75
C LYS A 146 7.09 -10.29 -0.26
N VAL A 147 7.23 -9.89 1.00
CA VAL A 147 8.54 -9.59 1.62
C VAL A 147 9.45 -10.83 1.59
N SER A 148 8.88 -12.01 1.87
CA SER A 148 9.66 -13.26 1.83
C SER A 148 10.14 -13.63 0.44
N ASP A 149 9.27 -13.50 -0.56
CA ASP A 149 9.59 -13.87 -1.95
C ASP A 149 10.59 -12.89 -2.59
N ALA A 150 10.55 -11.64 -2.17
CA ALA A 150 11.49 -10.61 -2.60
C ALA A 150 12.89 -10.72 -1.94
N SER A 151 13.02 -11.47 -0.86
CA SER A 151 14.32 -11.78 -0.25
C SER A 151 15.10 -12.74 -1.15
N LYS A 152 16.38 -12.47 -1.43
CA LYS A 152 17.27 -13.33 -2.27
C LYS A 152 17.29 -14.80 -1.86
N GLU A 153 17.20 -15.05 -0.57
CA GLU A 153 16.87 -16.35 0.01
C GLU A 153 15.57 -16.14 0.79
N ARG A 154 14.58 -17.02 0.61
CA ARG A 154 13.31 -16.91 1.32
C ARG A 154 13.51 -16.57 2.78
N HIS A 155 12.82 -15.57 3.27
CA HIS A 155 12.90 -15.12 4.65
C HIS A 155 12.70 -16.31 5.61
N PRO A 156 13.69 -16.63 6.50
CA PRO A 156 13.68 -17.89 7.26
C PRO A 156 12.47 -18.02 8.20
N ALA A 157 11.90 -16.92 8.67
CA ALA A 157 10.77 -16.92 9.59
C ALA A 157 9.39 -16.79 8.90
N ALA A 158 9.33 -16.59 7.58
CA ALA A 158 8.05 -16.32 6.90
C ALA A 158 7.01 -17.43 7.13
N GLY A 159 7.40 -18.69 6.97
CA GLY A 159 6.50 -19.81 7.21
C GLY A 159 5.99 -19.89 8.66
N LYS A 160 6.82 -19.53 9.62
CA LYS A 160 6.43 -19.48 11.03
C LYS A 160 5.51 -18.31 11.33
N MET A 161 5.79 -17.14 10.73
CA MET A 161 4.91 -15.97 10.85
C MET A 161 3.52 -16.23 10.27
N GLN A 162 3.45 -16.86 9.10
CA GLN A 162 2.18 -17.33 8.52
C GLN A 162 1.44 -18.32 9.44
N GLN A 163 2.16 -19.16 10.17
CA GLN A 163 1.56 -20.06 11.16
C GLN A 163 0.96 -19.27 12.33
N TYR A 164 1.67 -18.27 12.89
CA TYR A 164 1.13 -17.44 13.97
C TYR A 164 -0.16 -16.72 13.55
N LEU A 165 -0.17 -16.17 12.33
CA LEU A 165 -1.36 -15.52 11.78
C LEU A 165 -2.55 -16.51 11.70
N LYS A 166 -2.33 -17.71 11.17
CA LYS A 166 -3.37 -18.77 11.10
C LYS A 166 -3.84 -19.25 12.47
N GLU A 167 -3.00 -19.19 13.49
CA GLU A 167 -3.39 -19.56 14.86
C GLU A 167 -4.19 -18.44 15.53
N ALA A 168 -3.98 -17.18 15.16
CA ALA A 168 -4.72 -16.03 15.66
C ALA A 168 -6.09 -15.91 14.99
N VAL A 169 -6.20 -16.12 13.68
CA VAL A 169 -7.44 -16.04 12.93
C VAL A 169 -8.17 -17.39 12.98
N LEU A 170 -9.15 -17.51 13.89
CA LEU A 170 -9.89 -18.76 14.11
C LEU A 170 -10.94 -19.05 13.05
N TYR A 171 -11.46 -18.02 12.43
CA TYR A 171 -12.49 -18.09 11.39
C TYR A 171 -12.57 -16.77 10.64
N GLN A 172 -12.89 -16.84 9.38
CA GLN A 172 -13.17 -15.65 8.58
C GLN A 172 -14.17 -15.96 7.47
N VAL A 173 -14.87 -14.94 7.06
CA VAL A 173 -15.61 -14.86 5.79
C VAL A 173 -14.97 -13.79 4.92
N SER A 174 -14.89 -14.07 3.63
CA SER A 174 -14.32 -13.14 2.66
C SER A 174 -15.10 -13.24 1.36
N GLY A 175 -15.47 -12.13 0.81
CA GLY A 175 -16.08 -12.05 -0.52
C GLY A 175 -15.12 -12.55 -1.60
N PRO A 176 -15.65 -12.96 -2.75
CA PRO A 176 -14.82 -13.51 -3.83
C PRO A 176 -13.79 -12.52 -4.39
N ALA A 177 -14.01 -11.24 -4.17
CA ALA A 177 -13.11 -10.17 -4.58
C ALA A 177 -11.86 -10.00 -3.67
N HIS A 178 -11.80 -10.67 -2.51
CA HIS A 178 -10.68 -10.58 -1.58
C HIS A 178 -9.99 -11.93 -1.36
N GLN A 179 -8.66 -11.86 -1.15
CA GLN A 179 -7.84 -12.97 -0.66
C GLN A 179 -7.37 -12.70 0.78
N ALA A 180 -8.19 -11.97 1.53
CA ALA A 180 -7.91 -11.48 2.87
C ALA A 180 -7.46 -12.60 3.83
N SER A 181 -6.41 -12.36 4.61
CA SER A 181 -5.88 -13.32 5.58
C SER A 181 -6.51 -13.23 6.98
N GLY A 182 -7.35 -12.22 7.21
CA GLY A 182 -8.12 -12.02 8.45
C GLY A 182 -7.57 -10.94 9.37
N LEU A 183 -6.35 -10.45 9.18
CA LEU A 183 -5.75 -9.31 9.87
C LEU A 183 -4.98 -8.43 8.92
N SER A 184 -5.13 -7.12 9.08
CA SER A 184 -4.33 -6.10 8.41
C SER A 184 -3.20 -5.61 9.31
N CYS A 185 -2.14 -5.09 8.70
CA CYS A 185 -1.14 -4.28 9.36
C CYS A 185 -1.10 -2.90 8.71
N TYR A 186 -0.68 -1.91 9.46
CA TYR A 186 -0.47 -0.57 8.93
C TYR A 186 0.85 -0.51 8.16
N TYR A 187 0.79 -0.02 6.94
CA TYR A 187 1.94 0.36 6.13
C TYR A 187 1.54 1.56 5.27
N PRO A 188 2.09 2.77 5.51
CA PRO A 188 1.64 3.96 4.81
C PRO A 188 2.04 3.94 3.33
N PHE A 189 1.14 4.41 2.48
CA PHE A 189 1.35 4.64 1.05
C PHE A 189 1.56 6.13 0.74
N ASP A 190 1.16 7.01 1.66
CA ASP A 190 1.40 8.43 1.63
C ASP A 190 2.61 8.76 2.52
N SER A 191 3.56 9.53 2.04
CA SER A 191 4.76 9.94 2.80
C SER A 191 4.44 11.09 3.76
N ASP A 192 3.40 10.92 4.59
CA ASP A 192 2.96 11.94 5.56
C ASP A 192 3.70 11.80 6.91
N GLU A 193 4.59 12.75 7.19
CA GLU A 193 5.37 12.81 8.42
C GLU A 193 4.48 13.01 9.67
N ASP A 194 3.38 13.76 9.56
CA ASP A 194 2.46 14.01 10.67
C ASP A 194 1.74 12.72 11.09
N SER A 195 1.28 11.95 10.13
CA SER A 195 0.69 10.61 10.37
C SER A 195 1.70 9.65 10.99
N TYR A 196 2.95 9.66 10.52
CA TYR A 196 4.03 8.87 11.10
C TYR A 196 4.29 9.25 12.57
N ALA A 197 4.42 10.55 12.85
CA ALA A 197 4.64 11.05 14.21
C ALA A 197 3.49 10.65 15.14
N MET A 198 2.25 10.77 14.68
CA MET A 198 1.07 10.37 15.45
C MET A 198 1.08 8.87 15.79
N MET A 199 1.53 8.01 14.88
CA MET A 199 1.67 6.57 15.14
C MET A 199 2.71 6.28 16.21
N VAL A 200 3.87 6.93 16.12
CA VAL A 200 4.95 6.79 17.11
C VAL A 200 4.49 7.28 18.49
N GLU A 201 3.80 8.41 18.56
CA GLU A 201 3.24 8.96 19.81
C GLU A 201 2.20 8.04 20.46
N ASN A 202 1.43 7.32 19.68
CA ASN A 202 0.44 6.36 20.17
C ASN A 202 1.04 4.98 20.52
N GLY A 203 2.36 4.82 20.44
CA GLY A 203 3.04 3.57 20.79
C GLY A 203 2.82 2.43 19.80
N LEU A 204 2.38 2.74 18.56
CA LEU A 204 2.16 1.77 17.50
C LEU A 204 3.47 1.43 16.74
N VAL A 205 4.60 1.48 17.44
CA VAL A 205 5.92 1.26 16.84
C VAL A 205 6.18 -0.24 16.70
N ASN A 206 6.52 -0.62 15.49
CA ASN A 206 7.00 -1.96 15.15
C ASN A 206 8.17 -1.86 14.17
N SER A 207 8.82 -2.99 13.89
CA SER A 207 10.01 -3.01 13.03
C SER A 207 9.76 -2.50 11.60
N PHE A 208 8.55 -2.62 11.06
CA PHE A 208 8.22 -2.09 9.74
C PHE A 208 7.97 -0.58 9.77
N ILE A 209 7.36 -0.05 10.83
CA ILE A 209 7.22 1.40 11.05
C ILE A 209 8.58 2.04 11.25
N LEU A 210 9.47 1.38 11.98
CA LEU A 210 10.87 1.79 12.10
C LEU A 210 11.55 1.85 10.72
N THR A 211 11.38 0.79 9.92
CA THR A 211 11.94 0.72 8.57
C THR A 211 11.38 1.83 7.69
N TYR A 212 10.08 2.07 7.74
CA TYR A 212 9.42 3.15 7.01
C TYR A 212 9.99 4.54 7.38
N GLY A 213 10.15 4.82 8.67
CA GLY A 213 10.74 6.08 9.13
C GLY A 213 12.18 6.30 8.63
N LEU A 214 12.96 5.22 8.51
CA LEU A 214 14.30 5.27 7.92
C LEU A 214 14.26 5.47 6.40
N GLN A 215 13.33 4.82 5.69
CA GLN A 215 13.13 4.97 4.25
C GLN A 215 12.88 6.43 3.88
N HIS A 216 11.97 7.07 4.60
CA HIS A 216 11.53 8.44 4.32
C HIS A 216 12.44 9.50 4.96
N GLY A 217 13.38 9.08 5.81
CA GLY A 217 14.27 10.00 6.53
C GLY A 217 13.55 10.81 7.62
N PHE A 218 12.42 10.33 8.12
CA PHE A 218 11.70 10.92 9.27
C PHE A 218 12.44 10.71 10.58
N ILE A 219 13.24 9.65 10.67
CA ILE A 219 14.12 9.36 11.80
C ILE A 219 15.55 9.12 11.33
N ASP A 220 16.51 9.47 12.19
CA ASP A 220 17.91 9.15 11.99
C ASP A 220 18.29 7.79 12.61
N GLY A 221 19.52 7.32 12.34
CA GLY A 221 20.00 6.06 12.86
C GLY A 221 20.06 5.99 14.41
N ASN A 222 20.27 7.10 15.11
CA ASN A 222 20.28 7.13 16.57
C ASN A 222 18.87 6.95 17.15
N THR A 223 17.90 7.66 16.56
CA THR A 223 16.48 7.51 16.91
C THR A 223 16.02 6.08 16.64
N ALA A 224 16.34 5.56 15.45
CA ALA A 224 16.03 4.18 15.07
C ALA A 224 16.58 3.15 16.07
N ASN A 225 17.82 3.33 16.52
CA ASN A 225 18.43 2.45 17.52
C ASN A 225 17.72 2.48 18.86
N SER A 226 17.32 3.68 19.33
CA SER A 226 16.55 3.80 20.58
C SER A 226 15.19 3.12 20.49
N MET A 227 14.52 3.24 19.35
CA MET A 227 13.24 2.57 19.08
C MET A 227 13.43 1.05 18.98
N LEU A 228 14.52 0.59 18.36
CA LEU A 228 14.85 -0.83 18.25
C LEU A 228 15.09 -1.46 19.62
N GLU A 229 15.81 -0.77 20.52
CA GLU A 229 16.01 -1.21 21.90
C GLU A 229 14.67 -1.32 22.66
N ALA A 230 13.75 -0.38 22.46
CA ALA A 230 12.42 -0.45 23.05
C ALA A 230 11.64 -1.67 22.55
N ILE A 231 11.57 -1.88 21.23
CA ILE A 231 10.89 -3.04 20.61
C ILE A 231 11.45 -4.39 21.11
N THR A 232 12.76 -4.45 21.35
CA THR A 232 13.43 -5.70 21.80
C THR A 232 13.31 -5.93 23.30
N SER A 233 13.28 -4.87 24.13
CA SER A 233 13.23 -4.95 25.59
C SER A 233 11.85 -5.31 26.15
N GLU A 234 10.77 -4.96 25.47
CA GLU A 234 9.38 -5.30 25.87
C GLU A 234 9.10 -6.83 25.87
N GLY A 235 10.05 -7.64 25.43
CA GLY A 235 9.93 -9.10 25.38
C GLY A 235 10.12 -9.83 26.72
N ASP A 236 10.61 -9.18 27.79
CA ASP A 236 11.05 -9.87 29.01
C ASP A 236 10.22 -9.60 30.28
N ASP A 237 9.28 -8.66 30.28
CA ASP A 237 8.50 -8.34 31.47
C ASP A 237 6.98 -8.39 31.24
N SER A 238 6.35 -9.45 31.74
CA SER A 238 4.92 -9.52 32.03
C SER A 238 4.60 -8.76 33.34
N SER A 239 4.93 -7.49 33.42
CA SER A 239 4.48 -6.61 34.50
C SER A 239 4.10 -5.26 33.93
N SER A 240 2.80 -4.99 34.01
CA SER A 240 2.21 -3.67 33.78
C SER A 240 3.00 -2.57 34.51
N SER A 241 3.82 -1.82 33.78
CA SER A 241 4.35 -0.56 34.27
C SER A 241 3.73 0.59 33.49
N GLU A 242 2.98 1.38 34.23
CA GLU A 242 2.46 2.68 33.85
C GLU A 242 3.58 3.51 33.21
N LEU A 243 3.47 3.84 31.93
CA LEU A 243 4.22 4.93 31.32
C LEU A 243 3.75 6.23 31.96
N SER A 244 4.45 6.65 33.00
CA SER A 244 4.26 7.95 33.65
C SER A 244 4.59 9.05 32.65
N SER A 245 3.57 9.80 32.31
CA SER A 245 3.66 11.10 31.66
C SER A 245 4.61 12.02 32.46
N THR A 246 5.77 12.33 31.86
CA THR A 246 6.60 13.42 32.37
C THR A 246 7.01 14.33 31.22
N SER A 247 6.59 15.58 31.45
CA SER A 247 6.99 16.84 30.85
C SER A 247 6.21 17.33 29.61
N GLN A 248 5.18 18.14 29.92
CA GLN A 248 4.72 19.19 29.01
C GLN A 248 5.84 20.23 28.81
N PRO A 249 6.10 20.70 27.59
CA PRO A 249 6.78 21.97 27.39
C PRO A 249 5.78 23.12 27.52
N GLU A 250 6.07 24.04 28.41
CA GLU A 250 5.32 25.27 28.58
C GLU A 250 5.39 26.15 27.33
N SER A 251 4.23 26.62 26.93
CA SER A 251 4.05 27.63 25.89
C SER A 251 4.68 28.96 26.29
N HIS A 252 5.67 29.45 25.57
CA HIS A 252 6.06 30.85 25.57
C HIS A 252 5.78 31.45 24.19
N VAL A 253 4.72 32.26 24.17
CA VAL A 253 4.46 33.25 23.11
C VAL A 253 5.35 34.48 23.41
N SER A 254 6.15 34.91 22.43
CA SER A 254 6.34 36.35 22.16
C SER A 254 7.22 36.66 20.93
N SER A 255 6.56 37.32 19.99
CA SER A 255 7.00 38.53 19.23
C SER A 255 8.24 38.53 18.35
N GLU A 256 7.98 38.77 17.06
CA GLU A 256 8.84 39.30 15.98
C GLU A 256 9.43 40.71 16.25
N PRO A 257 10.15 41.29 15.27
CA PRO A 257 11.32 40.87 14.49
C PRO A 257 12.48 41.89 14.55
N SER A 258 13.65 41.55 14.06
CA SER A 258 14.55 42.57 13.46
C SER A 258 15.60 41.94 12.56
N GLU A 259 15.65 42.47 11.32
CA GLU A 259 16.68 42.28 10.31
C GLU A 259 18.06 42.76 10.78
N SER A 260 19.11 42.04 10.39
CA SER A 260 20.36 42.66 9.95
C SER A 260 21.27 41.68 9.21
N ASP A 261 21.53 42.04 8.02
CA ASP A 261 22.52 41.66 7.04
C ASP A 261 23.95 41.56 7.61
N SER A 262 24.70 40.48 7.24
CA SER A 262 26.10 40.58 6.84
C SER A 262 26.69 39.24 6.40
N SER A 263 27.12 39.22 5.17
CA SER A 263 27.94 38.25 4.48
C SER A 263 29.27 37.94 5.17
N GLU A 264 29.66 36.65 5.24
CA GLU A 264 31.04 36.20 5.05
C GLU A 264 31.07 34.68 4.80
N LYS A 265 31.61 34.29 3.65
CA LYS A 265 31.98 32.92 3.30
C LYS A 265 33.30 32.57 3.99
N PRO A 266 33.46 31.36 4.55
CA PRO A 266 34.77 30.77 4.70
C PRO A 266 35.07 29.79 3.56
N GLU A 267 36.27 29.92 3.02
CA GLU A 267 36.88 29.03 2.03
C GLU A 267 37.10 27.63 2.61
N HIS A 268 36.73 26.64 1.84
CA HIS A 268 37.01 25.23 2.12
C HIS A 268 38.48 24.90 1.80
N SER A 269 39.21 24.49 2.81
CA SER A 269 40.46 23.76 2.64
C SER A 269 40.19 22.24 2.63
N SER A 270 40.63 21.59 1.58
CA SER A 270 40.52 20.16 1.31
C SER A 270 41.32 19.31 2.31
N SER A 271 40.65 18.61 3.20
CA SER A 271 41.21 17.51 3.97
C SER A 271 40.31 16.24 3.98
N GLY A 272 39.56 16.00 2.90
CA GLY A 272 38.55 14.94 2.83
C GLY A 272 39.05 13.50 2.64
N GLY A 273 40.28 13.30 2.13
CA GLY A 273 40.68 11.97 1.65
C GLY A 273 40.95 10.90 2.72
N ALA A 274 41.27 11.27 3.95
CA ALA A 274 41.59 10.27 4.99
C ALA A 274 40.37 9.86 5.83
N VAL A 275 39.43 10.78 6.01
CA VAL A 275 38.19 10.52 6.76
C VAL A 275 37.26 9.65 5.91
N ASP A 276 37.14 9.93 4.61
CA ASP A 276 36.34 9.12 3.68
C ASP A 276 36.89 7.70 3.51
N PHE A 277 38.24 7.53 3.54
CA PHE A 277 38.84 6.20 3.47
C PHE A 277 38.58 5.38 4.74
N ILE A 278 38.61 6.01 5.92
CA ILE A 278 38.34 5.31 7.19
C ILE A 278 36.85 4.98 7.29
N ALA A 279 35.95 5.90 6.96
CA ALA A 279 34.51 5.67 6.95
C ALA A 279 34.11 4.54 5.99
N ASN A 280 34.62 4.55 4.77
CA ASN A 280 34.38 3.48 3.80
C ASN A 280 34.93 2.12 4.25
N THR A 281 36.06 2.10 4.96
CA THR A 281 36.64 0.84 5.46
C THR A 281 35.83 0.28 6.64
N VAL A 282 35.33 1.12 7.54
CA VAL A 282 34.48 0.71 8.66
C VAL A 282 33.13 0.20 8.13
N ASN A 283 32.47 0.94 7.25
CA ASN A 283 31.22 0.53 6.64
C ASN A 283 31.35 -0.81 5.89
N HIS A 284 32.44 -1.00 5.15
CA HIS A 284 32.69 -2.28 4.45
C HIS A 284 32.86 -3.45 5.44
N SER A 285 33.49 -3.23 6.58
CA SER A 285 33.68 -4.26 7.61
C SER A 285 32.37 -4.62 8.31
N VAL A 286 31.55 -3.61 8.63
CA VAL A 286 30.22 -3.77 9.24
C VAL A 286 29.29 -4.51 8.28
N ASN A 287 29.22 -4.09 7.03
CA ASN A 287 28.39 -4.76 6.02
C ASN A 287 28.82 -6.22 5.76
N THR A 288 30.13 -6.50 5.73
CA THR A 288 30.61 -7.87 5.57
C THR A 288 30.23 -8.75 6.77
N ALA A 289 30.28 -8.21 7.98
CA ALA A 289 29.88 -8.94 9.18
C ALA A 289 28.36 -9.17 9.21
N LEU A 290 27.55 -8.14 8.86
CA LEU A 290 26.11 -8.26 8.77
C LEU A 290 25.70 -9.28 7.70
N GLN A 291 26.33 -9.26 6.53
CA GLN A 291 26.12 -10.26 5.48
C GLN A 291 26.43 -11.69 5.97
N SER A 292 27.47 -11.84 6.80
CA SER A 292 27.79 -13.14 7.40
C SER A 292 26.66 -13.64 8.30
N LEU A 293 26.05 -12.75 9.10
CA LEU A 293 24.91 -13.09 9.96
C LEU A 293 23.67 -13.47 9.12
N LEU A 294 23.37 -12.71 8.07
CA LEU A 294 22.24 -12.98 7.20
C LEU A 294 22.34 -14.30 6.42
N ASN A 295 23.57 -14.80 6.23
CA ASN A 295 23.83 -16.11 5.61
C ASN A 295 23.68 -17.28 6.59
N GLU A 296 23.57 -17.04 7.90
CA GLU A 296 23.31 -18.09 8.87
C GLU A 296 21.89 -18.62 8.70
N LYS A 297 21.71 -19.93 8.92
CA LYS A 297 20.41 -20.60 8.77
C LYS A 297 20.03 -21.31 10.06
N PRO A 298 18.74 -21.33 10.41
CA PRO A 298 18.28 -22.09 11.56
C PRO A 298 18.62 -23.57 11.39
N GLY A 299 19.02 -24.20 12.49
CA GLY A 299 19.17 -25.66 12.54
C GLY A 299 17.86 -26.37 12.18
N LYS A 300 17.95 -27.63 11.74
CA LYS A 300 16.80 -28.39 11.23
C LYS A 300 15.61 -28.44 12.19
N ASP A 301 15.87 -28.45 13.48
CA ASP A 301 14.87 -28.53 14.55
C ASP A 301 14.76 -27.22 15.37
N GLN A 302 15.40 -26.15 14.92
CA GLN A 302 15.39 -24.85 15.58
C GLN A 302 14.21 -24.01 15.08
N ASP A 303 13.46 -23.41 16.01
CA ASP A 303 12.40 -22.48 15.66
C ASP A 303 12.99 -21.22 14.98
N PRO A 304 12.52 -20.87 13.77
CA PRO A 304 13.11 -19.77 13.00
C PRO A 304 12.97 -18.40 13.67
N ILE A 305 11.90 -18.15 14.41
CA ILE A 305 11.71 -16.89 15.14
C ILE A 305 12.75 -16.78 16.26
N SER A 306 12.89 -17.85 17.07
CA SER A 306 13.90 -17.90 18.14
C SER A 306 15.34 -17.83 17.60
N PHE A 307 15.58 -18.36 16.41
CA PHE A 307 16.86 -18.25 15.73
C PHE A 307 17.20 -16.79 15.40
N ILE A 308 16.29 -16.07 14.73
CA ILE A 308 16.49 -14.66 14.37
C ILE A 308 16.58 -13.80 15.63
N GLN A 309 15.72 -14.05 16.63
CA GLN A 309 15.81 -13.36 17.91
C GLN A 309 17.22 -13.50 18.52
N GLY A 310 17.75 -14.71 18.56
CA GLY A 310 19.11 -14.95 19.05
C GLY A 310 20.20 -14.26 18.21
N LEU A 311 20.04 -14.18 16.87
CA LEU A 311 20.94 -13.40 16.02
C LEU A 311 20.93 -11.93 16.40
N VAL A 312 19.74 -11.33 16.56
CA VAL A 312 19.59 -9.93 16.93
C VAL A 312 20.17 -9.65 18.31
N GLU A 313 19.76 -10.40 19.34
CA GLU A 313 20.19 -10.20 20.72
C GLU A 313 21.71 -10.32 20.88
N ASN A 314 22.34 -11.25 20.17
CA ASN A 314 23.79 -11.46 20.24
C ASN A 314 24.60 -10.45 19.40
N ASN A 315 23.96 -9.68 18.52
CA ASN A 315 24.63 -8.79 17.58
C ASN A 315 24.04 -7.36 17.57
N VAL A 316 23.38 -6.94 18.64
CA VAL A 316 22.70 -5.63 18.73
C VAL A 316 23.62 -4.49 18.32
N THR A 317 24.86 -4.45 18.81
CA THR A 317 25.82 -3.40 18.48
C THR A 317 26.14 -3.36 16.99
N LEU A 318 26.37 -4.51 16.35
CA LEU A 318 26.67 -4.59 14.92
C LEU A 318 25.47 -4.12 14.09
N ILE A 319 24.26 -4.55 14.46
CA ILE A 319 23.02 -4.16 13.79
C ILE A 319 22.82 -2.65 13.95
N SER A 320 22.95 -2.12 15.16
CA SER A 320 22.82 -0.69 15.45
C SER A 320 23.81 0.17 14.64
N GLU A 321 25.05 -0.30 14.50
CA GLU A 321 26.08 0.39 13.70
C GLU A 321 25.81 0.32 12.18
N SER A 322 25.00 -0.66 11.74
CA SER A 322 24.64 -0.85 10.32
C SER A 322 23.39 -0.08 9.91
N ILE A 323 22.51 0.28 10.85
CA ILE A 323 21.27 0.99 10.55
C ILE A 323 21.58 2.42 10.11
N ALA A 324 21.18 2.75 8.89
CA ALA A 324 21.28 4.09 8.34
C ALA A 324 20.01 4.41 7.53
N PRO A 325 19.57 5.67 7.53
CA PRO A 325 18.53 6.11 6.61
C PRO A 325 18.94 5.85 5.17
N MET A 326 17.98 5.53 4.32
CA MET A 326 18.24 5.40 2.89
C MET A 326 18.70 6.74 2.32
N GLN A 327 19.66 6.69 1.39
CA GLN A 327 20.07 7.89 0.67
C GLN A 327 18.94 8.34 -0.25
N LYS A 328 18.65 9.65 -0.25
CA LYS A 328 17.66 10.23 -1.16
C LYS A 328 18.18 10.22 -2.59
N MET A 329 17.35 9.84 -3.52
CA MET A 329 17.59 10.04 -4.94
C MET A 329 16.96 11.37 -5.37
N ASP A 330 17.62 12.07 -6.28
CA ASP A 330 16.96 13.13 -7.03
C ASP A 330 16.14 12.49 -8.16
N ILE A 331 14.86 12.28 -7.91
CA ILE A 331 13.97 11.58 -8.85
C ILE A 331 13.81 12.36 -10.15
N SER A 332 14.04 13.70 -10.16
CA SER A 332 14.01 14.50 -11.37
C SER A 332 15.04 14.04 -12.41
N SER A 333 16.06 13.28 -11.98
CA SER A 333 16.99 12.64 -12.90
C SER A 333 16.37 11.55 -13.78
N LEU A 334 15.16 11.12 -13.46
CA LEU A 334 14.37 10.14 -14.24
C LEU A 334 13.37 10.81 -15.19
N GLU A 335 13.16 12.12 -15.06
CA GLU A 335 12.40 12.88 -16.04
C GLU A 335 13.07 12.68 -17.41
N ASP A 336 12.27 12.56 -18.45
CA ASP A 336 12.74 12.28 -19.80
C ASP A 336 13.42 10.88 -19.98
N THR A 337 13.18 9.91 -19.07
CA THR A 337 13.57 8.50 -19.32
C THR A 337 12.92 8.03 -20.62
N LYS A 338 13.74 7.53 -21.54
CA LYS A 338 13.28 7.17 -22.88
C LYS A 338 12.32 6.00 -22.88
N VAL A 339 11.27 6.15 -23.68
CA VAL A 339 10.33 5.09 -24.00
C VAL A 339 10.56 4.66 -25.43
N GLU A 340 10.80 3.36 -25.63
CA GLU A 340 11.08 2.79 -26.94
C GLU A 340 9.92 1.92 -27.43
N VAL A 341 9.72 1.88 -28.75
CA VAL A 341 8.77 0.94 -29.36
C VAL A 341 9.50 -0.38 -29.62
N VAL A 342 9.09 -1.42 -28.92
CA VAL A 342 9.64 -2.77 -29.05
C VAL A 342 8.64 -3.70 -29.73
N THR A 343 9.11 -4.84 -30.26
CA THR A 343 8.25 -5.87 -30.83
C THR A 343 8.20 -7.05 -29.86
N LYS A 344 6.99 -7.41 -29.41
CA LYS A 344 6.77 -8.57 -28.56
C LYS A 344 6.96 -9.89 -29.33
N ASP A 345 7.04 -11.01 -28.62
CA ASP A 345 7.22 -12.35 -29.21
C ASP A 345 6.10 -12.75 -30.19
N ASP A 346 4.90 -12.22 -29.99
CA ASP A 346 3.74 -12.41 -30.89
C ASP A 346 3.77 -11.51 -32.13
N GLY A 347 4.81 -10.68 -32.28
CA GLY A 347 4.98 -9.73 -33.36
C GLY A 347 4.22 -8.41 -33.20
N THR A 348 3.51 -8.19 -32.09
CA THR A 348 2.83 -6.93 -31.82
C THR A 348 3.80 -5.90 -31.24
N PRO A 349 3.65 -4.59 -31.59
CA PRO A 349 4.44 -3.53 -30.97
C PRO A 349 3.96 -3.23 -29.55
N ALA A 350 4.88 -2.74 -28.71
CA ALA A 350 4.59 -2.25 -27.37
C ALA A 350 5.54 -1.09 -27.02
N LEU A 351 5.15 -0.25 -26.07
CA LEU A 351 6.01 0.74 -25.46
C LEU A 351 6.79 0.10 -24.31
N GLU A 352 8.09 0.35 -24.24
CA GLU A 352 8.97 -0.20 -23.23
C GLU A 352 9.85 0.90 -22.64
N MET A 353 9.95 0.92 -21.32
CA MET A 353 10.87 1.74 -20.57
C MET A 353 11.87 0.85 -19.84
N THR A 354 13.13 1.27 -19.79
CA THR A 354 14.16 0.56 -19.02
C THR A 354 14.78 1.50 -18.00
N LEU A 355 14.81 1.07 -16.74
CA LEU A 355 15.51 1.74 -15.63
C LEU A 355 16.85 1.05 -15.36
N ASP A 356 17.86 1.82 -15.01
CA ASP A 356 19.14 1.27 -14.61
C ASP A 356 19.15 0.75 -13.15
N ASP A 357 20.14 -0.09 -12.81
CA ASP A 357 20.28 -0.69 -11.47
C ASP A 357 20.36 0.35 -10.35
N LYS A 358 20.80 1.58 -10.63
CA LYS A 358 20.92 2.63 -9.62
C LYS A 358 19.55 3.20 -9.28
N SER A 359 18.75 3.46 -10.30
CA SER A 359 17.40 3.98 -10.18
C SER A 359 16.46 2.96 -9.51
N LEU A 360 16.58 1.68 -9.89
CA LEU A 360 15.78 0.59 -9.31
C LEU A 360 15.91 0.41 -7.80
N LYS A 361 16.99 0.92 -7.20
CA LYS A 361 17.16 0.90 -5.74
C LYS A 361 16.18 1.79 -5.00
N TYR A 362 15.65 2.80 -5.66
CA TYR A 362 14.82 3.83 -5.03
C TYR A 362 13.37 3.77 -5.48
N ILE A 363 13.09 3.17 -6.63
CA ILE A 363 11.74 3.11 -7.21
C ILE A 363 10.98 1.94 -6.60
N ASP A 364 9.80 2.21 -6.06
CA ASP A 364 8.90 1.20 -5.49
C ASP A 364 7.65 0.97 -6.33
N SER A 365 7.30 1.91 -7.21
CA SER A 365 6.15 1.77 -8.11
C SER A 365 6.47 2.30 -9.51
N VAL A 366 5.99 1.58 -10.51
CA VAL A 366 5.93 2.05 -11.90
C VAL A 366 4.51 1.85 -12.39
N ARG A 367 3.92 2.92 -12.89
CA ARG A 367 2.57 2.96 -13.45
C ARG A 367 2.64 3.51 -14.87
N PHE A 368 1.57 3.45 -15.62
CA PHE A 368 1.46 4.22 -16.86
C PHE A 368 0.26 5.16 -16.83
N TYR A 369 0.43 6.29 -17.47
CA TYR A 369 -0.64 7.24 -17.71
C TYR A 369 -1.03 7.23 -19.17
N LEU A 370 -2.33 7.17 -19.42
CA LEU A 370 -2.92 7.32 -20.74
C LEU A 370 -3.76 8.60 -20.76
N ALA A 371 -3.51 9.47 -21.74
CA ALA A 371 -4.09 10.80 -21.78
C ALA A 371 -4.59 11.19 -23.16
N THR A 372 -5.59 12.04 -23.20
CA THR A 372 -6.02 12.77 -24.39
C THR A 372 -5.30 14.10 -24.50
N LEU A 373 -5.12 14.56 -25.73
CA LEU A 373 -4.60 15.88 -26.05
C LEU A 373 -5.72 16.71 -26.67
N ASN A 374 -5.94 17.91 -26.14
CA ASN A 374 -6.84 18.85 -26.78
C ASN A 374 -6.13 19.71 -27.84
N ASP A 375 -6.88 20.52 -28.59
CA ASP A 375 -6.34 21.42 -29.62
C ASP A 375 -5.32 22.45 -29.11
N LYS A 376 -5.18 22.60 -27.79
CA LYS A 376 -4.22 23.50 -27.13
C LYS A 376 -3.02 22.76 -26.55
N ASN A 377 -2.95 21.45 -26.77
CA ASN A 377 -1.99 20.53 -26.15
C ASN A 377 -2.13 20.41 -24.63
N ASP A 378 -3.28 20.76 -24.03
CA ASP A 378 -3.53 20.42 -22.64
C ASP A 378 -3.71 18.90 -22.53
N VAL A 379 -2.98 18.29 -21.60
CA VAL A 379 -3.00 16.85 -21.35
C VAL A 379 -4.07 16.55 -20.31
N THR A 380 -4.98 15.63 -20.64
CA THR A 380 -6.01 15.15 -19.71
C THR A 380 -5.89 13.65 -19.58
N VAL A 381 -5.43 13.20 -18.41
CA VAL A 381 -5.23 11.78 -18.08
C VAL A 381 -6.57 11.14 -17.80
N PHE A 382 -6.80 9.99 -18.41
CA PHE A 382 -7.98 9.14 -18.17
C PHE A 382 -7.59 7.71 -17.74
N GLY A 383 -6.30 7.36 -17.76
CA GLY A 383 -5.77 6.07 -17.31
C GLY A 383 -4.58 6.24 -16.38
N ASP A 384 -4.64 5.58 -15.22
CA ASP A 384 -3.57 5.43 -14.25
C ASP A 384 -3.54 3.96 -13.83
N ASP A 385 -2.69 3.16 -14.49
CA ASP A 385 -2.76 1.71 -14.40
C ASP A 385 -1.39 1.10 -14.08
N ILE A 386 -1.41 -0.04 -13.42
CA ILE A 386 -0.24 -0.87 -13.09
C ILE A 386 -0.22 -2.20 -13.84
N ASP A 387 -1.29 -2.52 -14.58
CA ASP A 387 -1.39 -3.76 -15.36
C ASP A 387 -0.47 -3.69 -16.59
N MET A 388 0.79 -4.02 -16.38
CA MET A 388 1.84 -4.07 -17.39
C MET A 388 2.84 -5.19 -17.09
N PHE A 389 3.65 -5.55 -18.07
CA PHE A 389 4.80 -6.42 -17.82
C PHE A 389 5.85 -5.66 -17.01
N GLN A 390 6.24 -6.23 -15.87
CA GLN A 390 7.22 -5.66 -14.95
C GLN A 390 8.32 -6.68 -14.65
N ASP A 391 9.53 -6.41 -15.10
CA ASP A 391 10.74 -7.17 -14.77
C ASP A 391 11.66 -6.30 -13.91
N TRP A 392 11.45 -6.37 -12.61
CA TRP A 392 12.21 -5.59 -11.62
C TRP A 392 13.68 -6.02 -11.51
N ASP A 393 14.03 -7.25 -11.92
CA ASP A 393 15.42 -7.73 -11.89
C ASP A 393 16.26 -7.10 -13.00
N ASN A 394 15.65 -6.82 -14.15
CA ASN A 394 16.29 -6.22 -15.30
C ASN A 394 15.85 -4.76 -15.56
N GLY A 395 14.95 -4.22 -14.74
CA GLY A 395 14.44 -2.86 -14.86
C GLY A 395 13.58 -2.60 -16.09
N ILE A 396 12.91 -3.63 -16.61
CA ILE A 396 12.12 -3.54 -17.85
C ILE A 396 10.64 -3.42 -17.51
N PHE A 397 10.02 -2.36 -18.03
CA PHE A 397 8.58 -2.10 -17.89
C PHE A 397 7.99 -1.94 -19.28
N ARG A 398 6.97 -2.75 -19.58
CA ARG A 398 6.38 -2.79 -20.92
C ARG A 398 4.87 -2.79 -20.84
N ASP A 399 4.24 -1.93 -21.63
CA ASP A 399 2.78 -1.85 -21.68
C ASP A 399 2.15 -3.12 -22.30
N ASN A 400 0.87 -3.30 -22.02
CA ASN A 400 -0.01 -4.27 -22.66
C ASN A 400 -1.14 -3.58 -23.43
N PHE A 401 -1.09 -2.26 -23.60
CA PHE A 401 -2.13 -1.47 -24.25
C PHE A 401 -2.35 -1.94 -25.70
N ASN A 402 -3.61 -2.12 -26.05
CA ASN A 402 -4.02 -2.68 -27.34
C ASN A 402 -5.02 -1.80 -28.10
N GLY A 403 -5.18 -0.53 -27.69
CA GLY A 403 -6.12 0.43 -28.29
C GLY A 403 -7.52 0.36 -27.72
N ASN A 404 -7.79 -0.51 -26.75
CA ASN A 404 -9.04 -0.56 -26.01
C ASN A 404 -8.88 0.03 -24.62
N TRP A 405 -9.98 0.57 -24.09
CA TRP A 405 -10.04 1.09 -22.72
C TRP A 405 -11.41 0.85 -22.12
N PRO A 406 -11.53 0.61 -20.81
CA PRO A 406 -12.82 0.45 -20.15
C PRO A 406 -13.69 1.72 -20.27
N THR A 407 -14.94 1.51 -20.63
CA THR A 407 -15.92 2.58 -20.74
C THR A 407 -17.16 2.25 -19.92
N LEU A 408 -17.77 3.27 -19.34
CA LEU A 408 -19.07 3.16 -18.66
C LEU A 408 -20.18 3.60 -19.60
N ASP A 409 -21.04 2.67 -20.00
CA ASP A 409 -22.12 2.89 -20.98
C ASP A 409 -21.62 3.54 -22.29
N GLY A 410 -20.40 3.15 -22.72
CA GLY A 410 -19.73 3.66 -23.92
C GLY A 410 -19.04 5.02 -23.74
N HIS A 411 -19.03 5.58 -22.53
CA HIS A 411 -18.34 6.83 -22.21
C HIS A 411 -16.99 6.57 -21.55
N LEU A 412 -15.97 7.31 -21.99
CA LEU A 412 -14.62 7.23 -21.43
C LEU A 412 -14.63 7.70 -19.97
N VAL A 413 -14.01 6.92 -19.11
CA VAL A 413 -13.87 7.23 -17.68
C VAL A 413 -12.40 7.27 -17.29
N TYR A 414 -12.06 8.04 -16.26
CA TYR A 414 -10.78 7.88 -15.58
C TYR A 414 -10.78 6.55 -14.84
N LEU A 415 -9.75 5.79 -15.02
CA LEU A 415 -9.56 4.49 -14.37
C LEU A 415 -8.25 4.52 -13.60
N GLU A 416 -8.34 4.31 -12.30
CA GLU A 416 -7.19 4.08 -11.44
C GLU A 416 -7.19 2.62 -10.99
N THR A 417 -6.12 1.88 -11.30
CA THR A 417 -5.93 0.54 -10.73
C THR A 417 -5.40 0.67 -9.31
N THR A 418 -6.21 0.23 -8.34
CA THR A 418 -5.90 0.33 -6.91
C THR A 418 -5.28 -0.93 -6.35
N ALA A 419 -5.52 -2.08 -6.97
CA ALA A 419 -4.86 -3.34 -6.63
C ALA A 419 -4.78 -4.26 -7.86
N ASP A 420 -3.64 -4.94 -8.01
CA ASP A 420 -3.35 -5.97 -9.00
C ASP A 420 -3.13 -7.29 -8.27
N LEU A 421 -4.17 -8.12 -8.22
CA LEU A 421 -4.19 -9.39 -7.51
C LEU A 421 -4.21 -10.57 -8.49
N GLU A 422 -3.88 -11.77 -8.03
CA GLU A 422 -3.82 -12.97 -8.88
C GLU A 422 -5.12 -13.27 -9.65
N ASN A 423 -6.28 -12.96 -9.06
CA ASN A 423 -7.59 -13.28 -9.65
C ASN A 423 -8.38 -12.05 -10.09
N TYR A 424 -8.02 -10.86 -9.66
CA TYR A 424 -8.78 -9.63 -9.86
C TYR A 424 -7.88 -8.41 -9.93
N ASN A 425 -8.20 -7.47 -10.84
CA ASN A 425 -7.74 -6.09 -10.72
C ASN A 425 -8.87 -5.24 -10.16
N TYR A 426 -8.55 -4.36 -9.23
CA TYR A 426 -9.48 -3.40 -8.65
C TYR A 426 -9.32 -2.03 -9.27
N TYR A 427 -10.45 -1.36 -9.49
CA TYR A 427 -10.48 -0.06 -10.11
C TYR A 427 -11.31 0.93 -9.31
N SER A 428 -10.79 2.15 -9.21
CA SER A 428 -11.45 3.33 -8.68
C SER A 428 -11.76 4.29 -9.84
N ILE A 429 -13.00 4.73 -9.94
CA ILE A 429 -13.48 5.58 -11.03
C ILE A 429 -14.16 6.81 -10.43
N PRO A 430 -13.48 7.96 -10.36
CA PRO A 430 -14.05 9.18 -9.81
C PRO A 430 -15.12 9.77 -10.74
N VAL A 431 -16.26 10.12 -10.15
CA VAL A 431 -17.40 10.67 -10.89
C VAL A 431 -18.21 11.65 -10.03
N ILE A 432 -19.09 12.43 -10.67
CA ILE A 432 -20.22 13.06 -10.01
C ILE A 432 -21.47 12.23 -10.30
N LEU A 433 -21.93 11.49 -9.31
CA LEU A 433 -23.13 10.67 -9.39
C LEU A 433 -24.35 11.45 -8.87
N ASN A 434 -25.31 11.75 -9.75
CA ASN A 434 -26.52 12.50 -9.40
C ASN A 434 -26.23 13.84 -8.68
N GLY A 435 -25.12 14.49 -9.06
CA GLY A 435 -24.69 15.77 -8.48
C GLY A 435 -23.85 15.66 -7.20
N VAL A 436 -23.42 14.47 -6.81
CA VAL A 436 -22.59 14.23 -5.63
C VAL A 436 -21.26 13.58 -6.04
N ARG A 437 -20.13 14.16 -5.58
CA ARG A 437 -18.80 13.57 -5.79
C ARG A 437 -18.78 12.14 -5.20
N SER A 438 -18.44 11.19 -6.03
CA SER A 438 -18.48 9.76 -5.72
C SER A 438 -17.35 9.05 -6.42
N VAL A 439 -17.06 7.83 -5.97
CA VAL A 439 -16.15 6.90 -6.64
C VAL A 439 -16.95 5.65 -6.97
N ILE A 440 -16.90 5.21 -8.22
CA ILE A 440 -17.40 3.91 -8.62
C ILE A 440 -16.29 2.90 -8.39
N GLU A 441 -16.60 1.83 -7.68
CA GLU A 441 -15.72 0.69 -7.46
C GLU A 441 -16.07 -0.40 -8.47
N ALA A 442 -15.06 -0.90 -9.16
CA ALA A 442 -15.20 -1.98 -10.11
C ALA A 442 -14.02 -2.95 -10.00
N LEU A 443 -14.17 -4.14 -10.53
CA LEU A 443 -13.10 -5.11 -10.66
C LEU A 443 -13.13 -5.79 -12.03
N TYR A 444 -11.99 -6.32 -12.45
CA TYR A 444 -11.90 -7.26 -13.56
C TYR A 444 -11.67 -8.66 -13.00
N ASP A 445 -12.58 -9.58 -13.26
CA ASP A 445 -12.49 -10.99 -12.87
C ASP A 445 -11.78 -11.79 -13.99
N PHE A 446 -10.53 -12.18 -13.75
CA PHE A 446 -9.73 -12.94 -14.71
C PHE A 446 -10.32 -14.31 -15.04
N LYS A 447 -11.01 -14.96 -14.08
CA LYS A 447 -11.65 -16.27 -14.32
C LYS A 447 -12.85 -16.17 -15.24
N GLN A 448 -13.62 -15.10 -15.10
CA GLN A 448 -14.81 -14.86 -15.93
C GLN A 448 -14.50 -13.98 -17.14
N SER A 449 -13.31 -13.38 -17.22
CA SER A 449 -12.88 -12.43 -18.25
C SER A 449 -13.88 -11.31 -18.44
N LYS A 450 -14.29 -10.67 -17.33
CA LYS A 450 -15.29 -9.59 -17.36
C LYS A 450 -15.10 -8.60 -16.22
N TYR A 451 -15.56 -7.39 -16.48
CA TYR A 451 -15.73 -6.37 -15.45
C TYR A 451 -16.98 -6.62 -14.59
N VAL A 452 -16.87 -6.27 -13.31
CA VAL A 452 -17.99 -6.25 -12.37
C VAL A 452 -17.99 -4.89 -11.67
N VAL A 453 -19.06 -4.12 -11.85
CA VAL A 453 -19.25 -2.87 -11.10
C VAL A 453 -19.85 -3.22 -9.75
N LEU A 454 -19.12 -2.95 -8.68
CA LEU A 454 -19.54 -3.23 -7.31
C LEU A 454 -20.61 -2.23 -6.85
N GLY A 455 -20.43 -0.95 -7.21
CA GLY A 455 -21.31 0.15 -6.88
C GLY A 455 -20.55 1.47 -6.82
N ALA A 456 -21.13 2.48 -6.19
CA ALA A 456 -20.49 3.77 -5.98
C ALA A 456 -20.55 4.18 -4.51
N ARG A 457 -19.48 4.79 -4.01
CA ARG A 457 -19.44 5.41 -2.67
C ARG A 457 -19.34 6.92 -2.80
N ARG A 458 -20.09 7.64 -1.99
CA ARG A 458 -19.96 9.09 -1.90
C ARG A 458 -18.67 9.43 -1.19
N ILE A 459 -18.02 10.48 -1.64
CA ILE A 459 -16.87 11.03 -0.91
C ILE A 459 -17.38 11.98 0.16
N THR A 460 -16.96 11.72 1.40
CA THR A 460 -17.34 12.54 2.57
C THR A 460 -16.59 13.87 2.57
N SER A 461 -16.95 14.78 3.45
CA SER A 461 -16.24 16.05 3.64
C SER A 461 -14.80 15.88 4.15
N ALA A 462 -14.45 14.70 4.65
CA ALA A 462 -13.10 14.34 5.05
C ALA A 462 -12.27 13.73 3.90
N GLY A 463 -12.83 13.69 2.68
CA GLY A 463 -12.15 13.09 1.53
C GLY A 463 -12.22 11.57 1.43
N MET A 464 -12.79 10.89 2.43
CA MET A 464 -12.89 9.44 2.49
C MET A 464 -14.21 8.91 1.91
N PRO A 465 -14.25 7.70 1.32
CA PRO A 465 -15.48 7.10 0.84
C PRO A 465 -16.44 6.77 1.99
N ASP A 466 -17.74 7.00 1.75
CA ASP A 466 -18.82 6.58 2.64
C ASP A 466 -18.93 5.04 2.64
N LYS A 467 -19.27 4.45 3.78
CA LYS A 467 -19.49 2.99 3.89
C LYS A 467 -20.66 2.47 3.05
N ASN A 468 -21.60 3.35 2.66
CA ASN A 468 -22.77 2.94 1.88
C ASN A 468 -22.44 2.78 0.40
N LEU A 469 -22.46 1.55 -0.07
CA LEU A 469 -22.31 1.22 -1.48
C LEU A 469 -23.64 1.41 -2.21
N ILE A 470 -23.68 2.34 -3.13
CA ILE A 470 -24.87 2.69 -3.94
C ILE A 470 -24.82 1.89 -5.23
N LYS A 471 -25.79 1.03 -5.46
CA LYS A 471 -25.92 0.31 -6.74
C LYS A 471 -26.29 1.28 -7.85
N LEU A 472 -25.53 1.26 -8.94
CA LEU A 472 -25.86 2.03 -10.14
C LEU A 472 -27.11 1.46 -10.82
N LYS A 473 -27.95 2.33 -11.33
CA LYS A 473 -29.22 1.95 -11.97
C LYS A 473 -29.50 2.81 -13.21
N PRO A 474 -30.27 2.29 -14.16
CA PRO A 474 -30.74 3.06 -15.30
C PRO A 474 -31.37 4.38 -14.85
N GLY A 475 -31.01 5.47 -15.51
CA GLY A 475 -31.49 6.82 -15.18
C GLY A 475 -30.57 7.60 -14.23
N ASP A 476 -29.53 6.98 -13.63
CA ASP A 476 -28.52 7.71 -12.88
C ASP A 476 -27.72 8.63 -13.81
N ARG A 477 -27.51 9.86 -13.38
CA ARG A 477 -26.70 10.84 -14.10
C ARG A 477 -25.26 10.77 -13.63
N ILE A 478 -24.37 10.52 -14.57
CA ILE A 478 -22.93 10.44 -14.35
C ILE A 478 -22.28 11.66 -15.02
N THR A 479 -21.36 12.32 -14.31
CA THR A 479 -20.38 13.22 -14.91
C THR A 479 -19.00 12.66 -14.64
N THR A 480 -18.22 12.39 -15.68
CA THR A 480 -16.88 11.83 -15.55
C THR A 480 -15.90 12.89 -15.09
N LEU A 481 -15.01 12.50 -14.18
CA LEU A 481 -13.92 13.30 -13.68
C LEU A 481 -12.62 12.72 -14.23
N MET A 482 -11.75 13.57 -14.79
CA MET A 482 -10.42 13.20 -15.28
C MET A 482 -9.37 14.09 -14.62
N GLN A 483 -8.12 13.68 -14.68
CA GLN A 483 -7.00 14.44 -14.11
C GLN A 483 -6.39 15.34 -15.19
N LYS A 484 -6.33 16.64 -14.93
CA LYS A 484 -5.58 17.56 -15.78
C LYS A 484 -4.12 17.59 -15.31
N MET A 485 -3.20 17.31 -16.20
CA MET A 485 -1.78 17.55 -15.93
C MET A 485 -1.50 19.05 -16.02
N ALA A 486 -0.87 19.59 -14.99
CA ALA A 486 -0.42 20.97 -14.96
C ALA A 486 1.11 21.06 -15.06
N ASP A 487 1.63 22.26 -15.35
CA ASP A 487 3.08 22.52 -15.46
C ASP A 487 3.84 22.42 -14.11
N SER A 488 3.14 22.11 -12.99
CA SER A 488 3.73 21.89 -11.66
C SER A 488 2.95 20.81 -10.91
N GLU A 489 3.67 19.97 -10.18
CA GLU A 489 3.13 18.83 -9.41
C GLU A 489 2.03 19.19 -8.41
N ASP A 490 2.01 20.42 -7.90
CA ASP A 490 1.01 20.89 -6.92
C ASP A 490 -0.36 21.22 -7.54
N ASP A 491 -0.56 21.09 -8.84
CA ASP A 491 -1.73 21.62 -9.56
C ASP A 491 -2.49 20.57 -10.40
N THR A 492 -2.43 19.28 -10.00
CA THR A 492 -3.32 18.26 -10.58
C THR A 492 -4.76 18.56 -10.17
N SER A 493 -5.56 19.08 -11.10
CA SER A 493 -6.96 19.38 -10.86
C SER A 493 -7.87 18.38 -11.56
N GLU A 494 -8.85 17.85 -10.82
CA GLU A 494 -9.96 17.12 -11.45
C GLU A 494 -10.75 18.05 -12.37
N VAL A 495 -11.04 17.58 -13.56
CA VAL A 495 -11.87 18.30 -14.54
C VAL A 495 -13.08 17.46 -14.91
N GLU A 496 -14.26 18.10 -14.91
CA GLU A 496 -15.46 17.49 -15.46
C GLU A 496 -15.33 17.41 -16.99
N THR A 497 -15.56 16.21 -17.55
CA THR A 497 -15.41 16.02 -19.00
C THR A 497 -16.72 15.69 -19.69
N ASP A 498 -17.34 14.55 -19.43
CA ASP A 498 -18.56 14.14 -20.09
C ASP A 498 -19.70 13.96 -19.09
N SER A 499 -20.95 14.22 -19.52
CA SER A 499 -22.14 14.05 -18.69
C SER A 499 -23.20 13.28 -19.46
N PHE A 500 -23.60 12.14 -18.94
CA PHE A 500 -24.57 11.24 -19.55
C PHE A 500 -25.52 10.65 -18.50
N THR A 501 -26.52 9.95 -18.99
CA THR A 501 -27.49 9.24 -18.14
C THR A 501 -27.43 7.77 -18.48
N LEU A 502 -27.24 6.93 -17.47
CA LEU A 502 -27.12 5.48 -17.66
C LEU A 502 -28.36 4.94 -18.39
N SER A 503 -28.10 4.22 -19.47
CA SER A 503 -29.13 3.58 -20.28
C SER A 503 -29.78 2.40 -19.55
N SER A 504 -30.84 1.84 -20.10
CA SER A 504 -31.49 0.64 -19.55
C SER A 504 -30.60 -0.60 -19.60
N ASN A 505 -29.62 -0.61 -20.49
CA ASN A 505 -28.70 -1.73 -20.73
C ASN A 505 -27.25 -1.28 -20.60
N TRP A 506 -26.97 -0.36 -19.68
CA TRP A 506 -25.62 0.12 -19.45
C TRP A 506 -24.64 -1.02 -19.16
N SER A 507 -23.41 -0.86 -19.59
CA SER A 507 -22.31 -1.81 -19.37
C SER A 507 -21.06 -1.09 -18.89
N PHE A 508 -20.17 -1.84 -18.28
CA PHE A 508 -18.80 -1.45 -18.04
C PHE A 508 -17.91 -2.50 -18.71
N GLU A 509 -17.29 -2.13 -19.81
CA GLU A 509 -16.58 -3.07 -20.69
C GLU A 509 -15.53 -2.35 -21.54
N ASP A 510 -14.56 -3.13 -22.04
CA ASP A 510 -13.56 -2.62 -22.96
C ASP A 510 -14.21 -2.14 -24.26
N SER A 511 -13.85 -0.95 -24.66
CA SER A 511 -14.25 -0.35 -25.94
C SER A 511 -13.02 0.16 -26.68
N ALA A 512 -13.03 0.04 -28.01
CA ALA A 512 -11.99 0.64 -28.81
C ALA A 512 -11.99 2.17 -28.61
N LEU A 513 -10.83 2.73 -28.34
CA LEU A 513 -10.69 4.17 -28.26
C LEU A 513 -11.02 4.81 -29.62
N PRO A 514 -11.67 5.99 -29.63
CA PRO A 514 -11.95 6.74 -30.84
C PRO A 514 -10.69 7.05 -31.65
N ASP A 515 -10.86 7.33 -32.96
CA ASP A 515 -9.78 7.88 -33.78
C ASP A 515 -9.24 9.16 -33.14
N GLY A 516 -7.93 9.21 -32.92
CA GLY A 516 -7.28 10.33 -32.25
C GLY A 516 -5.81 10.08 -31.99
N THR A 517 -5.18 11.06 -31.35
CA THR A 517 -3.83 10.95 -30.83
C THR A 517 -3.89 10.96 -29.32
N TYR A 518 -3.24 9.99 -28.71
CA TYR A 518 -3.17 9.78 -27.27
C TYR A 518 -1.74 9.92 -26.79
N ALA A 519 -1.55 10.52 -25.64
CA ALA A 519 -0.25 10.54 -24.96
C ALA A 519 -0.15 9.34 -24.02
N TYR A 520 1.00 8.74 -23.98
CA TYR A 520 1.36 7.64 -23.10
C TYR A 520 2.68 7.96 -22.41
N MET A 521 2.76 7.76 -21.10
CA MET A 521 3.97 7.96 -20.31
C MET A 521 4.00 6.99 -19.14
N PHE A 522 5.19 6.57 -18.73
CA PHE A 522 5.38 5.85 -17.49
C PHE A 522 5.57 6.86 -16.35
N SER A 523 4.94 6.57 -15.22
CA SER A 523 5.14 7.26 -13.96
C SER A 523 5.95 6.35 -13.05
N MET A 524 6.99 6.92 -12.45
CA MET A 524 7.88 6.25 -11.51
C MET A 524 7.77 6.92 -10.16
N SER A 525 7.38 6.18 -9.13
CA SER A 525 7.37 6.71 -7.76
C SER A 525 8.54 6.13 -6.98
N ASP A 526 9.23 6.99 -6.24
CA ASP A 526 10.25 6.54 -5.30
C ASP A 526 9.62 6.19 -3.94
N ILE A 527 10.38 5.50 -3.10
CA ILE A 527 9.94 5.13 -1.75
C ILE A 527 9.63 6.31 -0.83
N GLN A 528 9.90 7.54 -1.23
CA GLN A 528 9.59 8.76 -0.48
C GLN A 528 8.30 9.43 -1.00
N GLY A 529 7.63 8.80 -1.99
CA GLY A 529 6.40 9.29 -2.59
C GLY A 529 6.61 10.39 -3.63
N ASN A 530 7.87 10.69 -4.01
CA ASN A 530 8.13 11.58 -5.13
C ASN A 530 7.84 10.86 -6.44
N GLU A 531 7.37 11.60 -7.45
CA GLU A 531 6.99 11.06 -8.76
C GLU A 531 7.80 11.72 -9.88
N ALA A 532 8.22 10.93 -10.87
CA ALA A 532 8.79 11.41 -12.11
C ALA A 532 8.10 10.75 -13.30
N LEU A 533 7.98 11.47 -14.40
CA LEU A 533 7.38 10.98 -15.63
C LEU A 533 8.46 10.72 -16.68
N SER A 534 8.30 9.65 -17.45
CA SER A 534 9.13 9.34 -18.60
C SER A 534 8.89 10.32 -19.75
N ASP A 535 9.72 10.25 -20.79
CA ASP A 535 9.40 10.83 -22.09
C ASP A 535 7.99 10.47 -22.53
N VAL A 536 7.26 11.46 -23.08
CA VAL A 536 5.91 11.24 -23.60
C VAL A 536 5.99 10.55 -24.95
N SER A 537 5.33 9.41 -25.06
CA SER A 537 5.13 8.72 -26.34
C SER A 537 3.73 8.99 -26.87
N PHE A 538 3.58 8.99 -28.18
CA PHE A 538 2.29 9.23 -28.82
C PHE A 538 1.78 7.97 -29.52
N ILE A 539 0.50 7.68 -29.26
CA ILE A 539 -0.23 6.58 -29.89
C ILE A 539 -1.32 7.21 -30.76
N LYS A 540 -1.29 6.88 -32.04
CA LYS A 540 -2.31 7.32 -32.99
C LYS A 540 -3.22 6.17 -33.36
N ILE A 541 -4.50 6.35 -33.12
CA ILE A 541 -5.55 5.40 -33.51
C ILE A 541 -6.28 5.99 -34.70
N LYS A 542 -6.36 5.23 -35.78
CA LYS A 542 -7.11 5.60 -36.99
C LYS A 542 -7.74 4.36 -37.63
N ASP A 543 -9.04 4.44 -37.88
CA ASP A 543 -9.82 3.33 -38.48
C ASP A 543 -9.62 2.01 -37.70
N GLY A 544 -9.48 2.08 -36.36
CA GLY A 544 -9.22 0.95 -35.48
C GLY A 544 -7.80 0.37 -35.57
N GLN A 545 -6.88 1.04 -36.25
CA GLN A 545 -5.47 0.68 -36.30
C GLN A 545 -4.64 1.61 -35.40
N MET A 546 -3.80 1.00 -34.58
CA MET A 546 -2.92 1.70 -33.68
C MET A 546 -1.50 1.78 -34.29
N THR A 547 -0.90 2.96 -34.20
CA THR A 547 0.48 3.22 -34.60
C THR A 547 1.16 4.09 -33.56
N TYR A 548 2.46 3.88 -33.38
CA TYR A 548 3.30 4.69 -32.49
C TYR A 548 4.08 5.72 -33.31
N GLY A 549 4.27 6.93 -32.81
CA GLY A 549 5.02 7.98 -33.50
C GLY A 549 4.77 9.37 -32.95
N GLU A 550 5.35 10.36 -33.60
CA GLU A 550 5.15 11.78 -33.26
C GLU A 550 3.69 12.21 -33.47
N PRO A 551 3.22 13.22 -32.69
CA PRO A 551 1.81 13.65 -32.68
C PRO A 551 1.27 14.13 -34.03
#